data_7c8f7a8e218fb9c463fc89149c5acd05
#
_entry.id   7c8f7a8e218fb9c463fc89149c5acd05
#
_cell.length_a   1.000
_cell.length_b   1.000
_cell.length_c   1.000
_cell.angle_alpha   90.00
_cell.angle_beta   90.00
_cell.angle_gamma   90.00
#
_symmetry.space_group_name_H-M   'P 1'
#
loop_
_entity.id
_entity.type
_entity.pdbx_description
1 polymer ?
#
loop_
_entity_poly.entity_id
_entity_poly.type
_entity_poly.pdbx_seq_one_letter_code
_entity_poly.pdbx_strand_id
1 'polypeptide(L)'
;MMKDLSILDSLITGRVEPHIYAFTTNTIPNYLKVGDTYRPVSKRLSEWQEHFPNLEKQYEGSARITDDVYFRDFAVHDFLEFEKHRVRLEASDLPEGVYYSREFFKEATVGDVEEAVADIHDDYESKSGKYHYYDATTQLPTTEKYASTGMWDPRPNQDKTIKAFKKAVDNGRKHLLMYAVMRFGKSFTSMCCAKEMGAKLVVVVSAKADVRDEWRKTVESAENFRNEYEFFSSDDFNEKSV
;
A
#
# COMPACT_ATOMS: atom_id res chain seq x y z
N MET A 1 3.83 -12.32 0.40
CA MET A 1 2.54 -12.42 -0.31
C MET A 1 2.08 -10.99 -0.55
N MET A 2 2.15 -10.50 -1.79
CA MET A 2 1.60 -9.18 -2.12
C MET A 2 0.09 -9.24 -1.90
N LYS A 3 -0.45 -8.30 -1.12
CA LYS A 3 -1.88 -8.19 -0.89
C LYS A 3 -2.53 -7.75 -2.20
N ASP A 4 -3.54 -8.48 -2.63
CA ASP A 4 -4.37 -8.05 -3.74
C ASP A 4 -5.16 -6.81 -3.30
N LEU A 5 -4.77 -5.65 -3.82
CA LEU A 5 -5.43 -4.37 -3.58
C LEU A 5 -6.33 -3.95 -4.75
N SER A 6 -6.55 -4.86 -5.71
CA SER A 6 -7.34 -4.59 -6.92
C SER A 6 -8.76 -4.08 -6.61
N ILE A 7 -9.32 -4.50 -5.47
CA ILE A 7 -10.62 -3.99 -5.02
C ILE A 7 -10.60 -2.49 -4.72
N LEU A 8 -9.47 -1.95 -4.24
CA LEU A 8 -9.35 -0.51 -3.99
C LEU A 8 -9.33 0.27 -5.30
N ASP A 9 -8.75 -0.31 -6.35
CA ASP A 9 -8.78 0.27 -7.69
C ASP A 9 -10.21 0.31 -8.23
N SER A 10 -11.01 -0.70 -8.00
CA SER A 10 -12.44 -0.74 -8.37
C SER A 10 -13.28 0.33 -7.64
N LEU A 11 -12.88 0.77 -6.44
CA LEU A 11 -13.56 1.84 -5.70
C LEU A 11 -13.39 3.22 -6.35
N ILE A 12 -12.30 3.44 -7.04
CA ILE A 12 -11.93 4.72 -7.64
C ILE A 12 -12.35 4.75 -9.10
N THR A 13 -12.13 3.66 -9.81
CA THR A 13 -12.39 3.53 -11.25
C THR A 13 -13.88 3.65 -11.54
N GLY A 14 -14.23 4.43 -12.53
CA GLY A 14 -15.62 4.72 -12.91
C GLY A 14 -16.26 5.91 -12.21
N ARG A 15 -15.66 6.45 -11.16
CA ARG A 15 -16.08 7.72 -10.57
C ARG A 15 -15.34 8.91 -11.14
N VAL A 16 -14.09 8.69 -11.56
CA VAL A 16 -13.24 9.68 -12.22
C VAL A 16 -12.48 8.97 -13.31
N GLU A 17 -12.49 9.53 -14.51
CA GLU A 17 -11.78 8.97 -15.66
C GLU A 17 -10.26 9.01 -15.42
N PRO A 18 -9.55 7.87 -15.51
CA PRO A 18 -8.10 7.85 -15.41
C PRO A 18 -7.47 8.34 -16.73
N HIS A 19 -6.32 8.98 -16.61
CA HIS A 19 -5.51 9.43 -17.75
C HIS A 19 -4.13 8.79 -17.66
N ILE A 20 -3.65 8.27 -18.76
CA ILE A 20 -2.25 7.87 -18.91
C ILE A 20 -1.44 9.11 -19.25
N TYR A 21 -0.30 9.26 -18.61
CA TYR A 21 0.66 10.31 -18.92
C TYR A 21 2.07 9.74 -18.99
N ALA A 22 2.90 10.38 -19.81
CA ALA A 22 4.32 10.08 -19.82
C ALA A 22 5.16 11.36 -19.86
N PHE A 23 6.34 11.28 -19.26
CA PHE A 23 7.32 12.36 -19.28
C PHE A 23 8.76 11.83 -19.33
N THR A 24 9.66 12.68 -19.84
CA THR A 24 11.10 12.51 -19.76
C THR A 24 11.71 13.48 -18.77
N THR A 25 12.93 13.22 -18.31
CA THR A 25 13.69 14.13 -17.46
C THR A 25 15.18 13.98 -17.72
N ASN A 26 15.90 15.08 -17.64
CA ASN A 26 17.38 15.08 -17.76
C ASN A 26 18.07 14.40 -16.57
N THR A 27 17.36 14.23 -15.44
CA THR A 27 17.88 13.52 -14.24
C THR A 27 18.05 12.03 -14.50
N ILE A 28 17.18 11.44 -15.35
CA ILE A 28 17.23 10.02 -15.73
C ILE A 28 17.18 9.97 -17.26
N PRO A 29 18.31 10.24 -17.95
CA PRO A 29 18.33 10.31 -19.41
C PRO A 29 18.07 8.94 -20.04
N ASN A 30 17.48 8.94 -21.22
CA ASN A 30 17.09 7.76 -22.02
C ASN A 30 15.99 6.88 -21.37
N TYR A 31 15.24 7.41 -20.43
CA TYR A 31 14.08 6.75 -19.87
C TYR A 31 12.81 7.57 -20.09
N LEU A 32 11.71 6.88 -20.34
CA LEU A 32 10.36 7.45 -20.33
C LEU A 32 9.64 6.97 -19.08
N LYS A 33 9.13 7.88 -18.29
CA LYS A 33 8.23 7.57 -17.18
C LYS A 33 6.81 7.48 -17.72
N VAL A 34 6.11 6.39 -17.40
CA VAL A 34 4.71 6.20 -17.74
C VAL A 34 3.92 5.93 -16.45
N GLY A 35 2.77 6.56 -16.30
CA GLY A 35 1.90 6.35 -15.16
C GLY A 35 0.49 6.85 -15.43
N ASP A 36 -0.40 6.66 -14.46
CA ASP A 36 -1.75 7.14 -14.54
C ASP A 36 -2.11 8.15 -13.44
N THR A 37 -3.25 8.81 -13.61
CA THR A 37 -3.79 9.71 -12.62
C THR A 37 -5.30 9.89 -12.82
N TYR A 38 -6.04 9.98 -11.70
CA TYR A 38 -7.45 10.37 -11.65
C TYR A 38 -7.65 11.88 -11.46
N ARG A 39 -6.55 12.63 -11.40
CA ARG A 39 -6.52 14.10 -11.27
C ARG A 39 -6.03 14.70 -12.57
N PRO A 40 -6.23 16.00 -12.79
CA PRO A 40 -5.64 16.66 -13.96
C PRO A 40 -4.15 16.32 -14.08
N VAL A 41 -3.72 15.92 -15.28
CA VAL A 41 -2.34 15.49 -15.53
C VAL A 41 -1.35 16.61 -15.18
N SER A 42 -1.69 17.86 -15.45
CA SER A 42 -0.89 19.04 -15.07
C SER A 42 -0.59 19.09 -13.57
N LYS A 43 -1.57 18.78 -12.72
CA LYS A 43 -1.39 18.72 -11.27
C LYS A 43 -0.46 17.58 -10.87
N ARG A 44 -0.63 16.41 -11.49
CA ARG A 44 0.22 15.26 -11.23
C ARG A 44 1.67 15.51 -11.64
N LEU A 45 1.88 16.15 -12.79
CA LEU A 45 3.22 16.53 -13.25
C LEU A 45 3.87 17.57 -12.33
N SER A 46 3.11 18.53 -11.78
CA SER A 46 3.64 19.48 -10.81
C SER A 46 4.14 18.80 -9.52
N GLU A 47 3.50 17.70 -9.08
CA GLU A 47 3.99 16.90 -7.96
C GLU A 47 5.31 16.19 -8.33
N TRP A 48 5.42 15.67 -9.55
CA TRP A 48 6.65 15.05 -10.03
C TRP A 48 7.80 16.06 -10.18
N GLN A 49 7.52 17.34 -10.45
CA GLN A 49 8.53 18.40 -10.53
C GLN A 49 9.29 18.62 -9.21
N GLU A 50 8.73 18.23 -8.07
CA GLU A 50 9.44 18.25 -6.79
C GLU A 50 10.66 17.31 -6.80
N HIS A 51 10.58 16.21 -7.54
CA HIS A 51 11.66 15.23 -7.69
C HIS A 51 12.47 15.42 -8.97
N PHE A 52 11.81 15.89 -10.03
CA PHE A 52 12.38 16.07 -11.37
C PHE A 52 12.05 17.46 -11.91
N PRO A 53 12.76 18.51 -11.48
CA PRO A 53 12.45 19.90 -11.82
C PRO A 53 12.40 20.18 -13.34
N ASN A 54 13.16 19.41 -14.13
CA ASN A 54 13.28 19.57 -15.59
C ASN A 54 12.51 18.47 -16.35
N LEU A 55 11.40 17.97 -15.79
CA LEU A 55 10.58 17.03 -16.52
C LEU A 55 9.87 17.71 -17.70
N GLU A 56 9.75 16.97 -18.79
CA GLU A 56 9.03 17.40 -20.00
C GLU A 56 7.91 16.39 -20.28
N LYS A 57 6.64 16.88 -20.30
CA LYS A 57 5.50 16.04 -20.67
C LYS A 57 5.64 15.58 -22.13
N GLN A 58 5.54 14.28 -22.35
CA GLN A 58 5.64 13.66 -23.65
C GLN A 58 4.28 13.12 -24.16
N TYR A 59 3.43 12.64 -23.24
CA TYR A 59 2.15 12.03 -23.57
C TYR A 59 1.09 12.36 -22.52
N GLU A 60 -0.15 12.47 -22.96
CA GLU A 60 -1.35 12.54 -22.14
C GLU A 60 -2.53 12.00 -22.95
N GLY A 61 -3.22 10.99 -22.43
CA GLY A 61 -4.36 10.37 -23.09
C GLY A 61 -5.34 9.79 -22.08
N SER A 62 -6.61 9.64 -22.50
CA SER A 62 -7.63 8.94 -21.71
C SER A 62 -7.27 7.46 -21.58
N ALA A 63 -7.54 6.87 -20.42
CA ALA A 63 -7.46 5.43 -20.19
C ALA A 63 -8.85 4.76 -20.31
N ARG A 64 -9.77 5.38 -21.03
CA ARG A 64 -11.13 4.92 -21.22
C ARG A 64 -11.23 4.03 -22.44
N ILE A 65 -11.87 2.88 -22.31
CA ILE A 65 -12.20 1.97 -23.40
C ILE A 65 -13.63 2.22 -23.90
N THR A 66 -14.60 2.20 -22.97
CA THR A 66 -16.01 2.54 -23.23
C THR A 66 -16.48 3.55 -22.18
N ASP A 67 -17.76 3.90 -22.19
CA ASP A 67 -18.34 4.82 -21.20
C ASP A 67 -18.15 4.34 -19.77
N ASP A 68 -18.11 3.04 -19.55
CA ASP A 68 -18.05 2.41 -18.23
C ASP A 68 -16.80 1.57 -18.00
N VAL A 69 -15.93 1.39 -18.99
CA VAL A 69 -14.77 0.51 -18.90
C VAL A 69 -13.47 1.29 -19.09
N TYR A 70 -12.53 1.04 -18.20
CA TYR A 70 -11.26 1.73 -18.13
C TYR A 70 -10.11 0.74 -17.93
N PHE A 71 -8.88 1.19 -18.25
CA PHE A 71 -7.65 0.48 -17.92
C PHE A 71 -6.74 1.37 -17.05
N ARG A 72 -5.66 0.80 -16.54
CA ARG A 72 -4.66 1.48 -15.71
C ARG A 72 -3.30 1.42 -16.39
N ASP A 73 -2.36 2.21 -15.88
CA ASP A 73 -0.97 2.22 -16.34
C ASP A 73 -0.30 0.84 -16.33
N PHE A 74 -0.74 -0.09 -15.50
CA PHE A 74 -0.25 -1.47 -15.48
C PHE A 74 -0.38 -2.16 -16.84
N ALA A 75 -1.48 -1.96 -17.57
CA ALA A 75 -1.66 -2.52 -18.90
C ALA A 75 -0.62 -1.97 -19.89
N VAL A 76 -0.35 -0.64 -19.82
CA VAL A 76 0.70 -0.02 -20.63
C VAL A 76 2.08 -0.53 -20.23
N HIS A 77 2.34 -0.68 -18.94
CA HIS A 77 3.60 -1.22 -18.44
C HIS A 77 3.84 -2.65 -18.92
N ASP A 78 2.82 -3.51 -18.88
CA ASP A 78 2.90 -4.89 -19.37
C ASP A 78 3.23 -4.93 -20.87
N PHE A 79 2.60 -4.08 -21.66
CA PHE A 79 2.94 -3.97 -23.10
C PHE A 79 4.39 -3.54 -23.30
N LEU A 80 4.84 -2.49 -22.60
CA LEU A 80 6.22 -2.02 -22.72
C LEU A 80 7.23 -3.10 -22.33
N GLU A 81 6.95 -3.87 -21.30
CA GLU A 81 7.85 -4.89 -20.78
C GLU A 81 7.83 -6.17 -21.63
N PHE A 82 6.65 -6.67 -21.97
CA PHE A 82 6.51 -7.98 -22.62
C PHE A 82 6.50 -7.92 -24.15
N GLU A 83 5.89 -6.89 -24.74
CA GLU A 83 5.83 -6.76 -26.21
C GLU A 83 6.99 -5.94 -26.75
N LYS A 84 7.35 -4.84 -26.11
CA LYS A 84 8.46 -3.97 -26.54
C LYS A 84 9.79 -4.33 -25.89
N HIS A 85 9.82 -5.25 -24.93
CA HIS A 85 11.02 -5.66 -24.18
C HIS A 85 11.78 -4.47 -23.57
N ARG A 86 11.03 -3.45 -23.13
CA ARG A 86 11.62 -2.30 -22.45
C ARG A 86 11.98 -2.65 -21.02
N VAL A 87 13.19 -2.29 -20.61
CA VAL A 87 13.72 -2.61 -19.28
C VAL A 87 13.29 -1.51 -18.30
N ARG A 88 12.75 -1.92 -17.15
CA ARG A 88 12.45 -0.99 -16.06
C ARG A 88 13.73 -0.49 -15.40
N LEU A 89 13.68 0.74 -14.91
CA LEU A 89 14.73 1.30 -14.09
C LEU A 89 14.88 0.51 -12.79
N GLU A 90 16.10 0.19 -12.43
CA GLU A 90 16.43 -0.36 -11.12
C GLU A 90 17.07 0.68 -10.21
N ALA A 91 16.87 0.54 -8.89
CA ALA A 91 17.43 1.48 -7.93
C ALA A 91 18.96 1.54 -7.95
N SER A 92 19.60 0.43 -8.36
CA SER A 92 21.05 0.31 -8.56
C SER A 92 21.59 1.17 -9.71
N ASP A 93 20.74 1.56 -10.65
CA ASP A 93 21.12 2.33 -11.84
C ASP A 93 21.14 3.84 -11.57
N LEU A 94 20.68 4.25 -10.39
CA LEU A 94 20.57 5.65 -10.01
C LEU A 94 21.72 6.10 -9.09
N PRO A 95 22.18 7.35 -9.25
CA PRO A 95 23.07 7.98 -8.28
C PRO A 95 22.39 8.10 -6.90
N GLU A 96 23.19 8.10 -5.85
CA GLU A 96 22.70 8.30 -4.48
C GLU A 96 21.92 9.62 -4.35
N GLY A 97 20.75 9.56 -3.73
CA GLY A 97 19.89 10.72 -3.50
C GLY A 97 18.90 11.04 -4.62
N VAL A 98 18.94 10.34 -5.74
CA VAL A 98 17.94 10.49 -6.81
C VAL A 98 16.67 9.69 -6.45
N TYR A 99 15.51 10.31 -6.65
CA TYR A 99 14.21 9.66 -6.38
C TYR A 99 14.01 8.46 -7.33
N TYR A 100 13.70 7.31 -6.77
CA TYR A 100 13.47 6.07 -7.50
C TYR A 100 11.98 5.81 -7.75
N SER A 101 11.65 5.44 -8.99
CA SER A 101 10.34 4.87 -9.35
C SER A 101 10.52 3.77 -10.40
N ARG A 102 9.81 2.65 -10.23
CA ARG A 102 9.81 1.53 -11.18
C ARG A 102 9.04 1.82 -12.47
N GLU A 103 8.42 2.97 -12.59
CA GLU A 103 7.59 3.37 -13.72
C GLU A 103 8.39 4.05 -14.84
N PHE A 104 9.72 4.00 -14.79
CA PHE A 104 10.64 4.45 -15.83
C PHE A 104 11.08 3.26 -16.69
N PHE A 105 10.98 3.41 -18.01
CA PHE A 105 11.33 2.39 -18.99
C PHE A 105 12.43 2.89 -19.92
N LYS A 106 13.52 2.13 -20.00
CA LYS A 106 14.69 2.44 -20.81
C LYS A 106 14.34 2.43 -22.30
N GLU A 107 14.74 3.48 -23.02
CA GLU A 107 14.53 3.62 -24.46
C GLU A 107 13.07 3.49 -24.94
N ALA A 108 12.11 3.60 -24.02
CA ALA A 108 10.72 3.69 -24.38
C ALA A 108 10.42 5.04 -25.02
N THR A 109 9.50 5.04 -25.98
CA THR A 109 9.10 6.21 -26.76
C THR A 109 7.61 6.50 -26.59
N VAL A 110 7.18 7.69 -27.00
CA VAL A 110 5.75 8.03 -27.08
C VAL A 110 5.01 7.08 -28.00
N GLY A 111 5.62 6.70 -29.13
CA GLY A 111 5.05 5.73 -30.07
C GLY A 111 4.79 4.36 -29.41
N ASP A 112 5.68 3.90 -28.52
CA ASP A 112 5.43 2.66 -27.77
C ASP A 112 4.22 2.77 -26.84
N VAL A 113 3.97 3.96 -26.24
CA VAL A 113 2.79 4.21 -25.40
C VAL A 113 1.51 4.27 -26.26
N GLU A 114 1.55 4.91 -27.41
CA GLU A 114 0.42 4.97 -28.36
C GLU A 114 0.07 3.57 -28.88
N GLU A 115 1.06 2.78 -29.25
CA GLU A 115 0.86 1.38 -29.66
C GLU A 115 0.30 0.53 -28.50
N ALA A 116 0.77 0.75 -27.26
CA ALA A 116 0.22 0.06 -26.09
C ALA A 116 -1.28 0.37 -25.90
N VAL A 117 -1.66 1.64 -26.00
CA VAL A 117 -3.07 2.03 -25.89
C VAL A 117 -3.91 1.40 -27.00
N ALA A 118 -3.42 1.35 -28.24
CA ALA A 118 -4.11 0.69 -29.35
C ALA A 118 -4.26 -0.83 -29.09
N ASP A 119 -3.20 -1.51 -28.70
CA ASP A 119 -3.22 -2.95 -28.39
C ASP A 119 -4.17 -3.29 -27.21
N ILE A 120 -4.27 -2.42 -26.21
CA ILE A 120 -5.21 -2.56 -25.10
C ILE A 120 -6.68 -2.46 -25.60
N HIS A 121 -6.96 -1.53 -26.52
CA HIS A 121 -8.29 -1.43 -27.14
C HIS A 121 -8.62 -2.66 -27.97
N ASP A 122 -7.69 -3.12 -28.79
CA ASP A 122 -7.85 -4.31 -29.64
C ASP A 122 -8.05 -5.59 -28.80
N ASP A 123 -7.35 -5.72 -27.67
CA ASP A 123 -7.54 -6.81 -26.72
C ASP A 123 -8.96 -6.83 -26.13
N TYR A 124 -9.45 -5.67 -25.72
CA TYR A 124 -10.82 -5.56 -25.19
C TYR A 124 -11.88 -5.93 -26.23
N GLU A 125 -11.73 -5.46 -27.46
CA GLU A 125 -12.67 -5.77 -28.56
C GLU A 125 -12.63 -7.26 -28.94
N SER A 126 -11.43 -7.84 -29.01
CA SER A 126 -11.25 -9.26 -29.35
C SER A 126 -11.53 -10.21 -28.18
N LYS A 127 -11.63 -9.68 -26.96
CA LYS A 127 -11.81 -10.46 -25.71
C LYS A 127 -10.72 -11.49 -25.47
N SER A 128 -9.47 -11.18 -25.85
CA SER A 128 -8.36 -12.11 -25.69
C SER A 128 -7.94 -12.29 -24.22
N GLY A 129 -8.24 -11.30 -23.37
CA GLY A 129 -7.99 -11.36 -21.93
C GLY A 129 -6.52 -11.16 -21.54
N LYS A 130 -5.78 -10.44 -22.37
CA LYS A 130 -4.37 -10.12 -22.15
C LYS A 130 -4.19 -9.11 -21.02
N TYR A 131 -5.13 -8.16 -20.90
CA TYR A 131 -5.08 -7.08 -19.92
C TYR A 131 -6.24 -7.14 -18.92
N HIS A 132 -6.07 -6.43 -17.80
CA HIS A 132 -7.11 -6.26 -16.81
C HIS A 132 -7.88 -4.96 -17.03
N TYR A 133 -9.21 -5.05 -17.02
CA TYR A 133 -10.12 -3.93 -17.20
C TYR A 133 -10.95 -3.69 -15.95
N TYR A 134 -11.35 -2.45 -15.75
CA TYR A 134 -12.18 -2.00 -14.65
C TYR A 134 -13.52 -1.54 -15.18
N ASP A 135 -14.58 -2.17 -14.74
CA ASP A 135 -15.95 -1.86 -15.13
C ASP A 135 -16.64 -1.05 -14.03
N ALA A 136 -16.99 0.19 -14.33
CA ALA A 136 -17.65 1.13 -13.42
C ALA A 136 -19.06 0.68 -13.01
N THR A 137 -19.70 -0.20 -13.78
CA THR A 137 -21.03 -0.72 -13.48
C THR A 137 -20.98 -1.87 -12.47
N THR A 138 -19.80 -2.42 -12.20
CA THR A 138 -19.63 -3.49 -11.24
C THR A 138 -20.08 -3.03 -9.86
N GLN A 139 -21.08 -3.71 -9.28
CA GLN A 139 -21.51 -3.43 -7.92
C GLN A 139 -20.42 -3.80 -6.94
N LEU A 140 -19.92 -2.79 -6.25
CA LEU A 140 -18.96 -3.00 -5.19
C LEU A 140 -19.64 -3.55 -3.95
N PRO A 141 -19.01 -4.49 -3.22
CA PRO A 141 -19.54 -4.97 -1.97
C PRO A 141 -19.66 -3.78 -0.99
N THR A 142 -20.79 -3.69 -0.31
CA THR A 142 -21.06 -2.64 0.69
C THR A 142 -20.15 -2.75 1.91
N THR A 143 -19.55 -3.91 2.12
CA THR A 143 -18.64 -4.18 3.23
C THR A 143 -17.60 -5.21 2.81
N GLU A 144 -16.34 -4.82 2.82
CA GLU A 144 -15.21 -5.76 2.71
C GLU A 144 -14.69 -6.14 4.09
N LYS A 145 -14.70 -7.45 4.38
CA LYS A 145 -14.06 -8.00 5.57
C LYS A 145 -12.60 -8.27 5.27
N TYR A 146 -11.77 -7.31 5.56
CA TYR A 146 -10.34 -7.47 5.47
C TYR A 146 -9.80 -8.15 6.73
N ALA A 147 -9.49 -9.45 6.63
CA ALA A 147 -8.72 -10.12 7.65
C ALA A 147 -7.23 -9.85 7.40
N SER A 148 -6.65 -8.90 8.11
CA SER A 148 -5.19 -8.75 8.14
C SER A 148 -4.60 -9.97 8.85
N THR A 149 -4.26 -11.00 8.07
CA THR A 149 -3.63 -12.21 8.57
C THR A 149 -2.13 -12.13 8.29
N GLY A 150 -1.32 -11.84 9.30
CA GLY A 150 0.13 -11.89 9.17
C GLY A 150 0.81 -11.68 10.52
N MET A 151 1.97 -12.32 10.67
CA MET A 151 2.91 -11.99 11.73
C MET A 151 3.36 -10.55 11.55
N TRP A 152 3.26 -9.77 12.60
CA TRP A 152 3.80 -8.41 12.61
C TRP A 152 5.21 -8.44 13.21
N ASP A 153 6.19 -8.00 12.44
CA ASP A 153 7.55 -7.91 12.94
C ASP A 153 7.76 -6.61 13.73
N PRO A 154 8.33 -6.70 14.95
CA PRO A 154 8.71 -5.51 15.70
C PRO A 154 9.72 -4.67 14.91
N ARG A 155 9.45 -3.37 14.78
CA ARG A 155 10.46 -2.44 14.27
C ARG A 155 11.67 -2.38 15.17
N PRO A 156 12.87 -1.98 14.70
CA PRO A 156 14.11 -1.99 15.51
C PRO A 156 14.00 -1.29 16.85
N ASN A 157 13.25 -0.18 16.93
CA ASN A 157 13.01 0.55 18.18
C ASN A 157 12.04 -0.20 19.13
N GLN A 158 11.07 -0.93 18.61
CA GLN A 158 10.15 -1.78 19.38
C GLN A 158 10.91 -3.01 19.90
N ASP A 159 11.69 -3.69 19.06
CA ASP A 159 12.51 -4.84 19.46
C ASP A 159 13.49 -4.46 20.57
N LYS A 160 14.17 -3.31 20.46
CA LYS A 160 15.02 -2.77 21.52
C LYS A 160 14.24 -2.58 22.84
N THR A 161 13.01 -2.10 22.77
CA THR A 161 12.16 -1.89 23.95
C THR A 161 11.73 -3.21 24.56
N ILE A 162 11.35 -4.21 23.76
CA ILE A 162 10.98 -5.55 24.23
C ILE A 162 12.16 -6.23 24.92
N LYS A 163 13.37 -6.15 24.34
CA LYS A 163 14.59 -6.69 24.96
C LYS A 163 14.94 -6.01 26.29
N ALA A 164 14.80 -4.68 26.35
CA ALA A 164 15.03 -3.93 27.58
C ALA A 164 14.00 -4.28 28.68
N PHE A 165 12.74 -4.46 28.28
CA PHE A 165 11.66 -4.92 29.15
C PHE A 165 11.99 -6.30 29.74
N LYS A 166 12.30 -7.28 28.89
CA LYS A 166 12.65 -8.65 29.32
C LYS A 166 13.79 -8.63 30.33
N LYS A 167 14.87 -7.93 30.02
CA LYS A 167 16.01 -7.79 30.96
C LYS A 167 15.60 -7.20 32.30
N ALA A 168 14.69 -6.23 32.31
CA ALA A 168 14.22 -5.62 33.55
C ALA A 168 13.37 -6.57 34.36
N VAL A 169 12.52 -7.37 33.75
CA VAL A 169 11.70 -8.40 34.37
C VAL A 169 12.60 -9.52 34.94
N ASP A 170 13.57 -10.00 34.17
CA ASP A 170 14.54 -11.01 34.61
C ASP A 170 15.34 -10.55 35.84
N ASN A 171 15.57 -9.24 35.97
CA ASN A 171 16.17 -8.61 37.14
C ASN A 171 15.18 -8.35 38.30
N GLY A 172 13.98 -8.91 38.26
CA GLY A 172 12.97 -8.83 39.31
C GLY A 172 12.19 -7.51 39.37
N ARG A 173 12.27 -6.64 38.36
CA ARG A 173 11.49 -5.41 38.35
C ARG A 173 10.02 -5.70 38.05
N LYS A 174 9.14 -5.14 38.89
CA LYS A 174 7.67 -5.28 38.77
C LYS A 174 6.98 -4.05 38.20
N HIS A 175 7.65 -2.90 38.18
CA HIS A 175 7.13 -1.63 37.69
C HIS A 175 8.05 -1.08 36.65
N LEU A 176 7.51 -0.81 35.48
CA LEU A 176 8.24 -0.34 34.30
C LEU A 176 7.46 0.81 33.65
N LEU A 177 8.17 1.85 33.21
CA LEU A 177 7.60 2.95 32.46
C LEU A 177 8.09 2.88 31.01
N MET A 178 7.16 2.77 30.06
CA MET A 178 7.44 2.90 28.62
C MET A 178 7.13 4.34 28.21
N TYR A 179 8.16 5.15 27.98
CA TYR A 179 8.00 6.47 27.38
C TYR A 179 8.17 6.35 25.85
N ALA A 180 7.08 6.57 25.13
CA ALA A 180 7.05 6.38 23.68
C ALA A 180 6.22 7.46 22.99
N VAL A 181 6.74 7.97 21.88
CA VAL A 181 6.09 9.00 21.05
C VAL A 181 4.82 8.48 20.36
N MET A 182 4.06 9.38 19.76
CA MET A 182 2.93 9.00 18.90
C MET A 182 3.40 8.08 17.76
N ARG A 183 2.52 7.18 17.31
CA ARG A 183 2.79 6.19 16.22
C ARG A 183 3.94 5.21 16.50
N PHE A 184 4.42 5.14 17.72
CA PHE A 184 5.41 4.13 18.14
C PHE A 184 4.87 2.69 17.99
N GLY A 185 3.56 2.49 18.16
CA GLY A 185 2.91 1.18 18.20
C GLY A 185 2.93 0.58 19.64
N LYS A 186 2.51 1.40 20.59
CA LYS A 186 2.54 1.05 22.03
C LYS A 186 1.77 -0.24 22.34
N SER A 187 0.55 -0.38 21.80
CA SER A 187 -0.31 -1.55 22.03
C SER A 187 0.37 -2.83 21.57
N PHE A 188 0.91 -2.85 20.36
CA PHE A 188 1.65 -3.98 19.82
C PHE A 188 2.90 -4.30 20.65
N THR A 189 3.71 -3.29 20.97
CA THR A 189 4.93 -3.48 21.77
C THR A 189 4.60 -4.01 23.16
N SER A 190 3.53 -3.51 23.80
CA SER A 190 3.10 -3.98 25.13
C SER A 190 2.60 -5.42 25.08
N MET A 191 1.86 -5.81 24.03
CA MET A 191 1.45 -7.21 23.85
C MET A 191 2.66 -8.14 23.60
N CYS A 192 3.66 -7.69 22.83
CA CYS A 192 4.92 -8.44 22.70
C CYS A 192 5.59 -8.62 24.06
N CYS A 193 5.65 -7.58 24.89
CA CYS A 193 6.19 -7.67 26.26
C CYS A 193 5.41 -8.65 27.12
N ALA A 194 4.08 -8.61 27.06
CA ALA A 194 3.21 -9.55 27.80
C ALA A 194 3.45 -11.01 27.38
N LYS A 195 3.57 -11.26 26.09
CA LYS A 195 3.87 -12.58 25.51
C LYS A 195 5.26 -13.07 25.97
N GLU A 196 6.29 -12.22 25.94
CA GLU A 196 7.63 -12.55 26.41
C GLU A 196 7.68 -12.94 27.92
N MET A 197 6.74 -12.42 28.71
CA MET A 197 6.56 -12.82 30.11
C MET A 197 5.77 -14.11 30.26
N GLY A 198 5.15 -14.65 29.25
CA GLY A 198 4.17 -15.72 29.33
C GLY A 198 2.90 -15.32 30.11
N ALA A 199 2.52 -14.05 30.05
CA ALA A 199 1.34 -13.53 30.74
C ALA A 199 0.06 -14.19 30.21
N LYS A 200 -0.72 -14.81 31.09
CA LYS A 200 -2.02 -15.43 30.76
C LYS A 200 -3.18 -14.45 30.83
N LEU A 201 -3.03 -13.36 31.54
CA LEU A 201 -4.00 -12.28 31.65
C LEU A 201 -3.29 -10.94 31.52
N VAL A 202 -3.79 -10.11 30.62
CA VAL A 202 -3.32 -8.74 30.43
C VAL A 202 -4.46 -7.79 30.69
N VAL A 203 -4.34 -6.96 31.72
CA VAL A 203 -5.34 -5.96 32.07
C VAL A 203 -4.86 -4.59 31.60
N VAL A 204 -5.63 -3.96 30.71
CA VAL A 204 -5.34 -2.62 30.19
C VAL A 204 -6.30 -1.61 30.82
N VAL A 205 -5.74 -0.62 31.52
CA VAL A 205 -6.50 0.50 32.08
C VAL A 205 -6.12 1.76 31.33
N SER A 206 -7.11 2.41 30.72
CA SER A 206 -6.92 3.64 29.94
C SER A 206 -7.91 4.72 30.38
N ALA A 207 -7.43 5.94 30.43
CA ALA A 207 -8.29 7.12 30.64
C ALA A 207 -9.04 7.58 29.37
N LYS A 208 -8.72 6.99 28.20
CA LYS A 208 -9.33 7.32 26.93
C LYS A 208 -10.07 6.13 26.36
N ALA A 209 -11.34 6.29 26.04
CA ALA A 209 -12.18 5.25 25.44
C ALA A 209 -11.68 4.85 24.02
N ASP A 210 -11.17 5.81 23.25
CA ASP A 210 -10.75 5.62 21.84
C ASP A 210 -9.63 4.57 21.65
N VAL A 211 -8.89 4.24 22.71
CA VAL A 211 -7.80 3.24 22.62
C VAL A 211 -8.29 1.80 22.66
N ARG A 212 -9.56 1.56 23.04
CA ARG A 212 -10.14 0.21 23.11
C ARG A 212 -10.04 -0.51 21.76
N ASP A 213 -10.47 0.13 20.70
CA ASP A 213 -10.48 -0.44 19.37
C ASP A 213 -9.07 -0.70 18.82
N GLU A 214 -8.10 0.14 19.19
CA GLU A 214 -6.69 -0.08 18.88
C GLU A 214 -6.14 -1.35 19.56
N TRP A 215 -6.50 -1.60 20.81
CA TRP A 215 -6.11 -2.81 21.53
C TRP A 215 -6.80 -4.04 20.95
N ARG A 216 -8.12 -3.97 20.69
CA ARG A 216 -8.88 -5.04 20.04
C ARG A 216 -8.23 -5.40 18.71
N LYS A 217 -8.01 -4.42 17.83
CA LYS A 217 -7.35 -4.60 16.54
C LYS A 217 -5.97 -5.24 16.68
N THR A 218 -5.18 -4.82 17.65
CA THR A 218 -3.86 -5.38 17.88
C THR A 218 -3.92 -6.88 18.23
N VAL A 219 -4.83 -7.28 19.10
CA VAL A 219 -4.97 -8.67 19.55
C VAL A 219 -5.57 -9.55 18.47
N GLU A 220 -6.62 -9.09 17.79
CA GLU A 220 -7.38 -9.90 16.83
C GLU A 220 -6.74 -9.95 15.43
N SER A 221 -6.00 -8.89 15.02
CA SER A 221 -5.43 -8.82 13.67
C SER A 221 -4.00 -9.34 13.59
N ALA A 222 -3.21 -9.26 14.66
CA ALA A 222 -1.86 -9.77 14.65
C ALA A 222 -1.85 -11.28 14.95
N GLU A 223 -1.31 -12.07 14.02
CA GLU A 223 -1.14 -13.52 14.21
C GLU A 223 -0.26 -13.86 15.41
N ASN A 224 0.59 -12.91 15.81
CA ASN A 224 1.38 -12.98 17.03
C ASN A 224 0.54 -13.27 18.29
N PHE A 225 -0.73 -12.85 18.32
CA PHE A 225 -1.53 -12.84 19.55
C PHE A 225 -2.86 -13.57 19.42
N ARG A 226 -3.54 -13.50 18.29
CA ARG A 226 -4.92 -13.96 18.11
C ARG A 226 -5.18 -15.43 18.45
N ASN A 227 -4.14 -16.28 18.44
CA ASN A 227 -4.24 -17.70 18.79
C ASN A 227 -3.96 -17.96 20.26
N GLU A 228 -3.46 -16.96 21.01
CA GLU A 228 -3.04 -17.10 22.41
C GLU A 228 -3.84 -16.20 23.34
N TYR A 229 -4.43 -15.11 22.81
CA TYR A 229 -5.16 -14.12 23.59
C TYR A 229 -6.52 -13.84 22.95
N GLU A 230 -7.53 -13.69 23.81
CA GLU A 230 -8.86 -13.22 23.44
C GLU A 230 -9.07 -11.82 24.03
N PHE A 231 -9.66 -10.90 23.25
CA PHE A 231 -9.92 -9.54 23.72
C PHE A 231 -11.32 -9.43 24.33
N PHE A 232 -11.39 -8.86 25.52
CA PHE A 232 -12.63 -8.48 26.18
C PHE A 232 -12.58 -7.02 26.60
N SER A 233 -13.69 -6.30 26.43
CA SER A 233 -13.88 -4.95 26.95
C SER A 233 -14.83 -4.97 28.15
N SER A 234 -14.94 -3.84 28.86
CA SER A 234 -15.93 -3.69 29.93
C SER A 234 -17.37 -3.92 29.45
N ASP A 235 -17.65 -3.60 28.18
CA ASP A 235 -18.98 -3.74 27.60
C ASP A 235 -19.35 -5.23 27.36
N ASP A 236 -18.36 -6.05 27.06
CA ASP A 236 -18.54 -7.48 26.83
C ASP A 236 -18.92 -8.25 28.13
N PHE A 237 -18.55 -7.70 29.30
CA PHE A 237 -18.89 -8.32 30.60
C PHE A 237 -20.36 -8.14 30.97
N ASN A 238 -21.03 -7.12 30.45
CA ASN A 238 -22.42 -6.85 30.75
C ASN A 238 -23.39 -7.77 29.98
N GLU A 239 -22.96 -8.37 28.88
CA GLU A 239 -23.79 -9.26 28.05
C GLU A 239 -23.63 -10.74 28.42
N LYS A 240 -22.54 -11.16 29.05
CA LYS A 240 -22.24 -12.56 29.36
C LYS A 240 -22.39 -12.95 30.83
N SER A 241 -22.82 -12.03 31.70
CA SER A 241 -22.90 -12.24 33.13
C SER A 241 -24.34 -12.40 33.66
N VAL A 242 -25.23 -12.94 32.82
CA VAL A 242 -26.58 -13.38 33.28
C VAL A 242 -26.80 -14.84 32.93
#